data_5436ac9a6fd3353ee731c6bf0ada295b
#
_entry.id   5436ac9a6fd3353ee731c6bf0ada295b
#
_cell.length_a   1.000
_cell.length_b   1.000
_cell.length_c   1.000
_cell.angle_alpha   90.00
_cell.angle_beta   90.00
_cell.angle_gamma   90.00
#
_symmetry.space_group_name_H-M   'P 1'
#
loop_
_entity.id
_entity.type
_entity.pdbx_description
1 polymer ?
#
loop_
_entity_poly.entity_id
_entity_poly.type
_entity_poly.pdbx_seq_one_letter_code
_entity_poly.pdbx_strand_id
1 'polypeptide(L)'
;PEVTDITKAELAGPGFINFFLNADQRFAVLDQIQAQKDQYGRSQANAAKKIQVEFVSANPTSSLHVGHGRGAAYGMTVANLLEATGAQVDREYYVNDAGRQMDILATSTYLRYLELTGQTLVFPKNAYQGDYVKEIAQSIIDKAGDAHVRPVADVYKDVPEDVQYAEELDAEGNKVILSGDKEKHIDGLIANSQQQLGAGYRVFHQSALHAILDDIKDDLADFGVTFDEWFSEASLTEKIDEALATLDQRGFLYEKDGNIWFKSTEFGDEKDRVVKRRNGQTTYFASDIAYHLNKLQRGYTDLIDIWGSDHHGYISRVKAAIDAMGYDSKKLTVLLVQFVSLWRGGEMVQMSSRSGQFVTLRDLRKEVGNDAARFYYVMRKSEQHIDFDLDLAVSQSKDNAVYYIQYAHARVNSILNRAKEKGITFDVASARQVANLLVLET
;
A
#
# COMPACT_ATOMS: atom_id res chain seq x y z
N PRO A 1 40.21 -24.37 8.28
CA PRO A 1 39.33 -25.22 7.50
C PRO A 1 39.76 -25.14 6.05
N GLU A 2 40.06 -26.28 5.44
CA GLU A 2 40.33 -26.37 4.00
C GLU A 2 39.06 -25.98 3.25
N VAL A 3 39.14 -24.93 2.46
CA VAL A 3 38.05 -24.50 1.60
C VAL A 3 38.17 -25.31 0.31
N THR A 4 37.47 -26.44 0.24
CA THR A 4 37.52 -27.39 -0.87
C THR A 4 36.97 -26.81 -2.19
N ASP A 5 36.24 -25.69 -2.09
CA ASP A 5 35.52 -25.07 -3.19
C ASP A 5 36.34 -24.10 -4.03
N ILE A 6 37.54 -23.71 -3.52
CA ILE A 6 38.45 -22.77 -4.16
C ILE A 6 39.70 -23.53 -4.63
N THR A 7 39.92 -23.59 -5.93
CA THR A 7 41.12 -24.21 -6.52
C THR A 7 42.34 -23.29 -6.48
N LYS A 8 42.14 -21.98 -6.49
CA LYS A 8 43.20 -20.98 -6.54
C LYS A 8 42.67 -19.63 -6.03
N ALA A 9 43.53 -18.88 -5.36
CA ALA A 9 43.33 -17.48 -5.05
C ALA A 9 44.53 -16.65 -5.56
N GLU A 10 44.27 -15.54 -6.25
CA GLU A 10 45.32 -14.65 -6.78
C GLU A 10 45.04 -13.20 -6.41
N LEU A 11 46.09 -12.48 -6.11
CA LEU A 11 46.03 -11.03 -5.96
C LEU A 11 45.84 -10.40 -7.34
N ALA A 12 44.82 -9.55 -7.46
CA ALA A 12 44.49 -8.87 -8.70
C ALA A 12 44.43 -7.35 -8.46
N GLY A 13 45.50 -6.67 -8.83
CA GLY A 13 45.62 -5.23 -8.63
C GLY A 13 45.62 -4.80 -7.15
N PRO A 14 45.49 -3.50 -6.86
CA PRO A 14 45.50 -2.98 -5.49
C PRO A 14 44.17 -3.31 -4.76
N GLY A 15 44.23 -4.32 -3.87
CA GLY A 15 43.13 -4.62 -2.94
C GLY A 15 42.10 -5.63 -3.42
N PHE A 16 42.32 -6.31 -4.53
CA PHE A 16 41.42 -7.37 -5.02
C PHE A 16 42.05 -8.76 -4.88
N ILE A 17 41.23 -9.76 -4.59
CA ILE A 17 41.60 -11.17 -4.60
C ILE A 17 40.61 -11.89 -5.54
N ASN A 18 41.12 -12.52 -6.59
CA ASN A 18 40.35 -13.39 -7.47
C ASN A 18 40.34 -14.80 -6.91
N PHE A 19 39.18 -15.39 -6.73
CA PHE A 19 38.98 -16.77 -6.36
C PHE A 19 38.57 -17.58 -7.59
N PHE A 20 39.27 -18.70 -7.80
CA PHE A 20 38.92 -19.66 -8.85
C PHE A 20 38.19 -20.83 -8.19
N LEU A 21 36.95 -21.03 -8.56
CA LEU A 21 36.12 -22.08 -8.00
C LEU A 21 36.41 -23.41 -8.70
N ASN A 22 36.24 -24.51 -7.96
CA ASN A 22 36.24 -25.85 -8.53
C ASN A 22 35.06 -25.99 -9.48
N ALA A 23 35.29 -26.52 -10.71
CA ALA A 23 34.24 -26.71 -11.72
C ALA A 23 33.10 -27.61 -11.22
N ASP A 24 33.39 -28.61 -10.39
CA ASP A 24 32.41 -29.55 -9.85
C ASP A 24 31.43 -28.83 -8.88
N GLN A 25 31.85 -27.76 -8.24
CA GLN A 25 30.99 -26.98 -7.33
C GLN A 25 29.85 -26.27 -8.06
N ARG A 26 30.02 -25.92 -9.34
CA ARG A 26 28.93 -25.32 -10.15
C ARG A 26 27.74 -26.25 -10.27
N PHE A 27 27.95 -27.56 -10.19
CA PHE A 27 26.91 -28.57 -10.32
C PHE A 27 26.41 -29.10 -8.96
N ALA A 28 27.17 -28.90 -7.88
CA ALA A 28 26.74 -29.31 -6.52
C ALA A 28 25.41 -28.64 -6.09
N VAL A 29 25.14 -27.43 -6.59
CA VAL A 29 23.89 -26.73 -6.37
C VAL A 29 22.68 -27.48 -6.93
N LEU A 30 22.85 -28.25 -8.02
CA LEU A 30 21.76 -29.02 -8.62
C LEU A 30 21.28 -30.14 -7.68
N ASP A 31 22.21 -30.77 -6.93
CA ASP A 31 21.82 -31.79 -5.94
C ASP A 31 21.03 -31.16 -4.79
N GLN A 32 21.45 -29.97 -4.35
CA GLN A 32 20.74 -29.23 -3.30
C GLN A 32 19.32 -28.84 -3.77
N ILE A 33 19.19 -28.33 -5.00
CA ILE A 33 17.90 -28.00 -5.59
C ILE A 33 16.99 -29.24 -5.63
N GLN A 34 17.53 -30.37 -6.10
CA GLN A 34 16.75 -31.61 -6.18
C GLN A 34 16.37 -32.17 -4.81
N ALA A 35 17.27 -32.11 -3.83
CA ALA A 35 17.00 -32.59 -2.48
C ALA A 35 15.99 -31.70 -1.76
N GLN A 36 16.12 -30.39 -1.89
CA GLN A 36 15.31 -29.40 -1.16
C GLN A 36 14.00 -29.05 -1.88
N LYS A 37 13.94 -29.24 -3.21
CA LYS A 37 12.76 -28.90 -4.04
C LYS A 37 12.24 -27.50 -3.72
N ASP A 38 10.99 -27.36 -3.30
CA ASP A 38 10.34 -26.09 -2.96
C ASP A 38 10.91 -25.40 -1.71
N GLN A 39 11.79 -26.10 -0.97
CA GLN A 39 12.51 -25.53 0.17
C GLN A 39 13.86 -24.93 -0.21
N TYR A 40 14.32 -25.13 -1.47
CA TYR A 40 15.57 -24.55 -1.93
C TYR A 40 15.52 -23.02 -1.89
N GLY A 41 16.58 -22.41 -1.37
CA GLY A 41 16.69 -20.95 -1.19
C GLY A 41 16.10 -20.44 0.14
N ARG A 42 15.44 -21.28 0.92
CA ARG A 42 14.99 -20.91 2.28
C ARG A 42 16.13 -21.03 3.30
N SER A 43 16.08 -20.21 4.33
CA SER A 43 17.07 -20.22 5.42
C SER A 43 16.41 -19.97 6.76
N GLN A 44 17.19 -20.05 7.83
CA GLN A 44 16.77 -19.73 9.20
C GLN A 44 17.49 -18.49 9.74
N ALA A 45 18.03 -17.65 8.86
CA ALA A 45 18.82 -16.47 9.25
C ALA A 45 18.06 -15.48 10.12
N ASN A 46 16.73 -15.42 9.95
CA ASN A 46 15.83 -14.55 10.70
C ASN A 46 14.88 -15.31 11.64
N ALA A 47 15.16 -16.57 12.01
CA ALA A 47 14.26 -17.40 12.81
C ALA A 47 13.89 -16.81 14.19
N ALA A 48 14.73 -15.96 14.75
CA ALA A 48 14.47 -15.28 16.02
C ALA A 48 13.67 -13.97 15.88
N LYS A 49 13.34 -13.56 14.66
CA LYS A 49 12.67 -12.29 14.40
C LYS A 49 11.15 -12.45 14.29
N LYS A 50 10.42 -11.57 14.97
CA LYS A 50 8.99 -11.33 14.78
C LYS A 50 8.83 -9.95 14.15
N ILE A 51 8.43 -9.90 12.89
CA ILE A 51 8.43 -8.69 12.07
C ILE A 51 7.01 -8.34 11.68
N GLN A 52 6.62 -7.07 11.85
CA GLN A 52 5.42 -6.53 11.24
C GLN A 52 5.78 -5.83 9.94
N VAL A 53 5.00 -6.07 8.89
CA VAL A 53 5.12 -5.35 7.62
C VAL A 53 3.78 -4.67 7.33
N GLU A 54 3.77 -3.34 7.39
CA GLU A 54 2.63 -2.52 7.01
C GLU A 54 2.80 -2.03 5.57
N PHE A 55 1.76 -2.19 4.75
CA PHE A 55 1.80 -1.75 3.36
C PHE A 55 0.41 -1.54 2.77
N VAL A 56 0.33 -0.82 1.67
CA VAL A 56 -0.88 -0.30 1.00
C VAL A 56 -1.54 0.78 1.83
N SER A 57 -2.23 0.43 2.90
CA SER A 57 -2.91 1.33 3.86
C SER A 57 -3.61 2.51 3.18
N ALA A 58 -4.29 2.23 2.05
CA ALA A 58 -5.03 3.23 1.28
C ALA A 58 -6.30 3.65 2.02
N ASN A 59 -6.70 4.91 1.88
CA ASN A 59 -7.95 5.39 2.45
C ASN A 59 -9.13 4.61 1.86
N PRO A 60 -10.07 4.11 2.70
CA PRO A 60 -11.20 3.32 2.24
C PRO A 60 -12.31 4.20 1.65
N THR A 61 -11.98 4.97 0.61
CA THR A 61 -12.88 5.94 -0.02
C THR A 61 -13.15 5.66 -1.50
N SER A 62 -12.40 4.74 -2.10
CA SER A 62 -12.57 4.29 -3.49
C SER A 62 -11.83 2.97 -3.72
N SER A 63 -12.06 2.31 -4.86
CA SER A 63 -11.28 1.16 -5.30
C SER A 63 -9.78 1.49 -5.41
N LEU A 64 -8.93 0.46 -5.30
CA LEU A 64 -7.49 0.62 -5.44
C LEU A 64 -7.10 1.03 -6.87
N HIS A 65 -6.23 2.01 -7.00
CA HIS A 65 -5.64 2.38 -8.28
C HIS A 65 -4.27 1.71 -8.51
N VAL A 66 -3.75 1.81 -9.72
CA VAL A 66 -2.48 1.18 -10.12
C VAL A 66 -1.28 1.56 -9.24
N GLY A 67 -1.27 2.77 -8.67
CA GLY A 67 -0.21 3.19 -7.72
C GLY A 67 -0.21 2.35 -6.43
N HIS A 68 -1.40 2.00 -5.90
CA HIS A 68 -1.52 1.10 -4.74
C HIS A 68 -1.05 -0.31 -5.06
N GLY A 69 -1.25 -0.77 -6.31
CA GLY A 69 -0.80 -2.08 -6.78
C GLY A 69 0.71 -2.29 -6.61
N ARG A 70 1.51 -1.24 -6.83
CA ARG A 70 2.96 -1.32 -6.61
C ARG A 70 3.30 -1.54 -5.14
N GLY A 71 2.70 -0.76 -4.24
CA GLY A 71 2.86 -0.94 -2.80
C GLY A 71 2.45 -2.34 -2.34
N ALA A 72 1.34 -2.85 -2.89
CA ALA A 72 0.82 -4.18 -2.60
C ALA A 72 1.78 -5.29 -3.05
N ALA A 73 2.25 -5.25 -4.31
CA ALA A 73 3.18 -6.23 -4.85
C ALA A 73 4.53 -6.21 -4.13
N TYR A 74 5.05 -5.00 -3.86
CA TYR A 74 6.33 -4.82 -3.17
C TYR A 74 6.25 -5.29 -1.72
N GLY A 75 5.22 -4.88 -0.97
CA GLY A 75 5.02 -5.27 0.43
C GLY A 75 4.87 -6.77 0.60
N MET A 76 4.03 -7.40 -0.22
CA MET A 76 3.87 -8.85 -0.20
C MET A 76 5.16 -9.58 -0.53
N THR A 77 5.97 -9.05 -1.48
CA THR A 77 7.26 -9.64 -1.83
C THR A 77 8.25 -9.55 -0.68
N VAL A 78 8.33 -8.39 0.00
CA VAL A 78 9.18 -8.20 1.20
C VAL A 78 8.77 -9.18 2.30
N ALA A 79 7.49 -9.29 2.60
CA ALA A 79 6.96 -10.21 3.61
C ALA A 79 7.33 -11.67 3.29
N ASN A 80 7.10 -12.11 2.05
CA ASN A 80 7.43 -13.46 1.60
C ASN A 80 8.94 -13.78 1.67
N LEU A 81 9.79 -12.81 1.33
CA LEU A 81 11.26 -12.99 1.43
C LEU A 81 11.70 -13.11 2.89
N LEU A 82 11.13 -12.32 3.79
CA LEU A 82 11.41 -12.42 5.23
C LEU A 82 10.98 -13.77 5.79
N GLU A 83 9.79 -14.27 5.44
CA GLU A 83 9.36 -15.62 5.82
C GLU A 83 10.26 -16.71 5.23
N ALA A 84 10.71 -16.55 3.98
CA ALA A 84 11.63 -17.49 3.37
C ALA A 84 12.99 -17.55 4.10
N THR A 85 13.35 -16.50 4.84
CA THR A 85 14.54 -16.47 5.70
C THR A 85 14.28 -16.89 7.15
N GLY A 86 13.06 -17.36 7.46
CA GLY A 86 12.69 -17.93 8.76
C GLY A 86 12.03 -16.98 9.73
N ALA A 87 11.80 -15.69 9.37
CA ALA A 87 11.12 -14.76 10.24
C ALA A 87 9.63 -15.12 10.41
N GLN A 88 9.08 -14.88 11.60
CA GLN A 88 7.65 -14.76 11.77
C GLN A 88 7.21 -13.37 11.27
N VAL A 89 6.33 -13.32 10.27
CA VAL A 89 5.90 -12.05 9.66
C VAL A 89 4.39 -11.90 9.83
N ASP A 90 3.99 -10.76 10.39
CA ASP A 90 2.59 -10.32 10.46
C ASP A 90 2.40 -9.17 9.45
N ARG A 91 1.49 -9.35 8.50
CA ARG A 91 1.12 -8.36 7.46
C ARG A 91 -0.04 -7.52 7.96
N GLU A 92 0.13 -6.21 7.95
CA GLU A 92 -0.88 -5.30 8.47
C GLU A 92 -1.29 -4.26 7.44
N TYR A 93 -2.60 -4.03 7.38
CA TYR A 93 -3.22 -2.94 6.63
C TYR A 93 -3.81 -1.96 7.64
N TYR A 94 -3.35 -0.70 7.63
CA TYR A 94 -3.95 0.36 8.42
C TYR A 94 -5.19 0.91 7.72
N VAL A 95 -6.34 0.75 8.36
CA VAL A 95 -7.63 1.24 7.87
C VAL A 95 -7.90 2.61 8.45
N ASN A 96 -7.82 3.64 7.63
CA ASN A 96 -8.20 5.00 8.01
C ASN A 96 -9.74 5.13 7.99
N ASP A 97 -10.39 4.51 8.97
CA ASP A 97 -11.85 4.48 9.14
C ASP A 97 -12.39 5.60 10.04
N ALA A 98 -11.52 6.48 10.50
CA ALA A 98 -11.85 7.67 11.26
C ALA A 98 -11.47 8.94 10.49
N GLY A 99 -12.20 10.02 10.73
CA GLY A 99 -11.83 11.34 10.23
C GLY A 99 -12.57 11.78 8.97
N ARG A 100 -12.20 12.96 8.50
CA ARG A 100 -12.94 13.76 7.53
C ARG A 100 -13.19 13.08 6.19
N GLN A 101 -12.27 12.27 5.70
CA GLN A 101 -12.43 11.57 4.41
C GLN A 101 -13.62 10.60 4.44
N MET A 102 -13.76 9.89 5.55
CA MET A 102 -14.89 8.98 5.77
C MET A 102 -16.22 9.75 5.96
N ASP A 103 -16.18 10.91 6.63
CA ASP A 103 -17.36 11.77 6.73
C ASP A 103 -17.80 12.31 5.38
N ILE A 104 -16.84 12.69 4.50
CA ILE A 104 -17.17 13.09 3.11
C ILE A 104 -17.82 11.93 2.37
N LEU A 105 -17.30 10.70 2.49
CA LEU A 105 -17.88 9.54 1.81
C LEU A 105 -19.27 9.20 2.35
N ALA A 106 -19.45 9.20 3.67
CA ALA A 106 -20.74 8.98 4.31
C ALA A 106 -21.79 10.00 3.88
N THR A 107 -21.40 11.29 3.87
CA THR A 107 -22.27 12.38 3.41
C THR A 107 -22.56 12.27 1.92
N SER A 108 -21.58 11.92 1.08
CA SER A 108 -21.79 11.66 -0.35
C SER A 108 -22.83 10.56 -0.56
N THR A 109 -22.71 9.47 0.20
CA THR A 109 -23.63 8.34 0.16
C THR A 109 -25.03 8.76 0.60
N TYR A 110 -25.13 9.59 1.65
CA TYR A 110 -26.41 10.12 2.11
C TYR A 110 -27.08 11.03 1.07
N LEU A 111 -26.34 11.92 0.44
CA LEU A 111 -26.87 12.78 -0.62
C LEU A 111 -27.34 11.95 -1.83
N ARG A 112 -26.63 10.90 -2.23
CA ARG A 112 -27.10 9.96 -3.26
C ARG A 112 -28.35 9.19 -2.83
N TYR A 113 -28.44 8.83 -1.56
CA TYR A 113 -29.66 8.23 -1.01
C TYR A 113 -30.86 9.18 -1.13
N LEU A 114 -30.69 10.49 -0.82
CA LEU A 114 -31.75 11.48 -0.99
C LEU A 114 -32.16 11.64 -2.47
N GLU A 115 -31.21 11.68 -3.41
CA GLU A 115 -31.50 11.71 -4.85
C GLU A 115 -32.33 10.48 -5.30
N LEU A 116 -31.88 9.29 -4.92
CA LEU A 116 -32.53 8.03 -5.30
C LEU A 116 -33.91 7.87 -4.67
N THR A 117 -34.18 8.53 -3.54
CA THR A 117 -35.51 8.57 -2.91
C THR A 117 -36.39 9.72 -3.45
N GLY A 118 -35.96 10.38 -4.53
CA GLY A 118 -36.77 11.34 -5.29
C GLY A 118 -36.63 12.80 -4.89
N GLN A 119 -35.64 13.15 -4.08
CA GLN A 119 -35.34 14.54 -3.76
C GLN A 119 -34.39 15.18 -4.77
N THR A 120 -34.62 16.46 -5.08
CA THR A 120 -33.77 17.23 -6.00
C THR A 120 -32.74 18.02 -5.18
N LEU A 121 -31.46 17.86 -5.50
CA LEU A 121 -30.35 18.59 -4.89
C LEU A 121 -29.24 18.87 -5.90
N VAL A 122 -28.35 19.82 -5.58
CA VAL A 122 -27.13 20.04 -6.33
C VAL A 122 -26.02 19.25 -5.64
N PHE A 123 -25.46 18.24 -6.32
CA PHE A 123 -24.46 17.38 -5.74
C PHE A 123 -23.12 18.13 -5.59
N PRO A 124 -22.49 18.13 -4.38
CA PRO A 124 -21.31 18.95 -4.09
C PRO A 124 -20.09 18.56 -4.93
N LYS A 125 -19.28 19.55 -5.31
CA LYS A 125 -18.08 19.31 -6.14
C LYS A 125 -16.97 18.59 -5.38
N ASN A 126 -16.93 18.70 -4.05
CA ASN A 126 -15.95 18.02 -3.20
C ASN A 126 -16.46 16.68 -2.63
N ALA A 127 -17.65 16.23 -3.05
CA ALA A 127 -18.17 14.91 -2.71
C ALA A 127 -17.60 13.82 -3.63
N TYR A 128 -17.68 12.56 -3.21
CA TYR A 128 -17.28 11.44 -4.04
C TYR A 128 -18.30 11.19 -5.15
N GLN A 129 -17.85 11.32 -6.40
CA GLN A 129 -18.72 11.37 -7.59
C GLN A 129 -18.98 9.99 -8.23
N GLY A 130 -18.22 8.96 -7.86
CA GLY A 130 -18.26 7.64 -8.51
C GLY A 130 -19.60 6.93 -8.38
N ASP A 131 -19.92 6.09 -9.35
CA ASP A 131 -21.19 5.34 -9.36
C ASP A 131 -21.31 4.36 -8.19
N TYR A 132 -20.20 3.87 -7.65
CA TYR A 132 -20.17 3.03 -6.44
C TYR A 132 -20.88 3.70 -5.24
N VAL A 133 -20.86 5.05 -5.15
CA VAL A 133 -21.56 5.79 -4.08
C VAL A 133 -23.06 5.63 -4.23
N LYS A 134 -23.57 5.60 -5.47
CA LYS A 134 -24.99 5.34 -5.75
C LYS A 134 -25.36 3.90 -5.42
N GLU A 135 -24.48 2.94 -5.75
CA GLU A 135 -24.69 1.52 -5.44
C GLU A 135 -24.78 1.29 -3.93
N ILE A 136 -23.90 1.93 -3.15
CA ILE A 136 -23.95 1.89 -1.69
C ILE A 136 -25.25 2.51 -1.19
N ALA A 137 -25.64 3.68 -1.70
CA ALA A 137 -26.88 4.34 -1.33
C ALA A 137 -28.12 3.47 -1.66
N GLN A 138 -28.13 2.81 -2.82
CA GLN A 138 -29.18 1.88 -3.20
C GLN A 138 -29.26 0.69 -2.23
N SER A 139 -28.12 0.14 -1.82
CA SER A 139 -28.09 -0.96 -0.84
C SER A 139 -28.69 -0.56 0.53
N ILE A 140 -28.61 0.71 0.89
CA ILE A 140 -29.24 1.25 2.11
C ILE A 140 -30.75 1.38 1.91
N ILE A 141 -31.18 1.84 0.73
CA ILE A 141 -32.62 1.90 0.38
C ILE A 141 -33.23 0.50 0.43
N ASP A 142 -32.58 -0.50 -0.14
CA ASP A 142 -33.06 -1.88 -0.17
C ASP A 142 -33.25 -2.48 1.24
N LYS A 143 -32.47 -2.01 2.22
CA LYS A 143 -32.52 -2.46 3.62
C LYS A 143 -33.46 -1.65 4.51
N ALA A 144 -33.51 -0.33 4.31
CA ALA A 144 -34.14 0.62 5.22
C ALA A 144 -35.27 1.46 4.57
N GLY A 145 -35.51 1.32 3.25
CA GLY A 145 -36.48 2.12 2.53
C GLY A 145 -36.19 3.62 2.64
N ASP A 146 -37.17 4.39 3.05
CA ASP A 146 -37.14 5.84 3.21
C ASP A 146 -36.93 6.32 4.66
N ALA A 147 -36.54 5.41 5.57
CA ALA A 147 -36.41 5.69 7.01
C ALA A 147 -35.44 6.85 7.33
N HIS A 148 -34.47 7.09 6.47
CA HIS A 148 -33.44 8.13 6.65
C HIS A 148 -33.67 9.36 5.77
N VAL A 149 -34.80 9.47 5.07
CA VAL A 149 -35.13 10.66 4.28
C VAL A 149 -35.34 11.86 5.18
N ARG A 150 -34.68 12.97 4.86
CA ARG A 150 -34.82 14.28 5.51
C ARG A 150 -34.99 15.31 4.38
N PRO A 151 -35.70 16.43 4.63
CA PRO A 151 -35.85 17.48 3.60
C PRO A 151 -34.46 18.02 3.20
N VAL A 152 -34.20 18.10 1.89
CA VAL A 152 -32.92 18.67 1.38
C VAL A 152 -32.70 20.10 1.91
N ALA A 153 -33.77 20.89 2.05
CA ALA A 153 -33.69 22.24 2.61
C ALA A 153 -33.06 22.29 4.01
N ASP A 154 -33.28 21.26 4.84
CA ASP A 154 -32.69 21.18 6.18
C ASP A 154 -31.22 20.74 6.12
N VAL A 155 -30.87 19.86 5.18
CA VAL A 155 -29.49 19.39 4.98
C VAL A 155 -28.60 20.51 4.40
N TYR A 156 -29.16 21.37 3.54
CA TYR A 156 -28.45 22.50 2.92
C TYR A 156 -28.60 23.82 3.68
N LYS A 157 -29.29 23.80 4.81
CA LYS A 157 -29.53 25.01 5.61
C LYS A 157 -28.24 25.66 6.07
N ASP A 158 -28.07 26.96 5.81
CA ASP A 158 -26.92 27.78 6.23
C ASP A 158 -25.54 27.20 5.77
N VAL A 159 -25.54 26.30 4.78
CA VAL A 159 -24.29 25.76 4.22
C VAL A 159 -23.64 26.82 3.32
N PRO A 160 -22.34 27.11 3.48
CA PRO A 160 -21.62 28.02 2.60
C PRO A 160 -21.74 27.62 1.12
N GLU A 161 -21.70 28.58 0.21
CA GLU A 161 -21.79 28.28 -1.22
C GLU A 161 -20.66 27.35 -1.69
N ASP A 162 -21.01 26.40 -2.57
CA ASP A 162 -20.01 25.54 -3.22
C ASP A 162 -19.18 26.36 -4.22
N VAL A 163 -17.94 25.91 -4.47
CA VAL A 163 -17.02 26.56 -5.38
C VAL A 163 -17.62 26.69 -6.80
N GLN A 164 -17.52 27.87 -7.36
CA GLN A 164 -17.81 28.12 -8.76
C GLN A 164 -16.52 28.42 -9.51
N TYR A 165 -16.34 27.76 -10.64
CA TYR A 165 -15.16 27.92 -11.48
C TYR A 165 -15.52 28.73 -12.74
N ALA A 166 -14.57 29.52 -13.24
CA ALA A 166 -14.65 30.13 -14.56
C ALA A 166 -14.72 29.03 -15.64
N GLU A 167 -15.30 29.35 -16.79
CA GLU A 167 -15.28 28.47 -17.96
C GLU A 167 -13.88 28.34 -18.55
N GLU A 168 -13.08 29.42 -18.46
CA GLU A 168 -11.71 29.47 -18.96
C GLU A 168 -10.71 29.06 -17.87
N LEU A 169 -9.64 28.39 -18.32
CA LEU A 169 -8.50 28.06 -17.45
C LEU A 169 -7.53 29.25 -17.38
N ASP A 170 -6.72 29.30 -16.32
CA ASP A 170 -5.62 30.27 -16.23
C ASP A 170 -4.49 29.93 -17.23
N ALA A 171 -3.45 30.79 -17.26
CA ALA A 171 -2.31 30.63 -18.16
C ALA A 171 -1.50 29.35 -17.90
N GLU A 172 -1.67 28.76 -16.72
CA GLU A 172 -1.02 27.50 -16.29
C GLU A 172 -1.96 26.29 -16.44
N GLY A 173 -3.18 26.47 -16.98
CA GLY A 173 -4.16 25.40 -17.21
C GLY A 173 -4.97 25.01 -15.99
N ASN A 174 -5.00 25.81 -14.92
CA ASN A 174 -5.77 25.56 -13.73
C ASN A 174 -7.17 26.18 -13.81
N LYS A 175 -8.14 25.57 -13.08
CA LYS A 175 -9.49 26.13 -12.92
C LYS A 175 -9.44 27.39 -12.04
N VAL A 176 -9.92 28.52 -12.57
CA VAL A 176 -10.03 29.77 -11.82
C VAL A 176 -11.27 29.76 -10.94
N ILE A 177 -11.12 29.99 -9.64
CA ILE A 177 -12.22 30.08 -8.69
C ILE A 177 -12.86 31.48 -8.79
N LEU A 178 -14.17 31.53 -9.09
CA LEU A 178 -14.95 32.77 -9.11
C LEU A 178 -15.56 33.10 -7.76
N SER A 179 -16.13 32.12 -7.09
CA SER A 179 -16.78 32.28 -5.78
C SER A 179 -16.91 30.95 -5.05
N GLY A 180 -17.31 30.99 -3.78
CA GLY A 180 -17.58 29.82 -2.96
C GLY A 180 -16.32 29.10 -2.44
N ASP A 181 -16.54 28.12 -1.58
CA ASP A 181 -15.47 27.31 -0.97
C ASP A 181 -15.96 25.87 -0.83
N LYS A 182 -15.41 24.98 -1.67
CA LYS A 182 -15.80 23.58 -1.69
C LYS A 182 -15.54 22.84 -0.38
N GLU A 183 -14.50 23.26 0.37
CA GLU A 183 -14.14 22.62 1.64
C GLU A 183 -15.14 23.00 2.74
N LYS A 184 -15.45 24.31 2.85
CA LYS A 184 -16.47 24.76 3.79
C LYS A 184 -17.87 24.28 3.43
N HIS A 185 -18.16 24.17 2.13
CA HIS A 185 -19.44 23.65 1.66
C HIS A 185 -19.65 22.21 2.13
N ILE A 186 -18.67 21.32 1.87
CA ILE A 186 -18.81 19.93 2.27
C ILE A 186 -18.78 19.76 3.80
N ASP A 187 -18.00 20.56 4.52
CA ASP A 187 -17.99 20.55 5.99
C ASP A 187 -19.35 20.94 6.58
N GLY A 188 -20.01 21.93 5.98
CA GLY A 188 -21.38 22.32 6.36
C GLY A 188 -22.39 21.20 6.12
N LEU A 189 -22.29 20.52 4.99
CA LEU A 189 -23.16 19.36 4.66
C LEU A 189 -22.91 18.18 5.61
N ILE A 190 -21.67 17.90 5.98
CA ILE A 190 -21.32 16.88 6.97
C ILE A 190 -22.00 17.21 8.30
N ALA A 191 -21.80 18.42 8.81
CA ALA A 191 -22.35 18.85 10.09
C ALA A 191 -23.88 18.75 10.11
N ASN A 192 -24.55 19.22 9.05
CA ASN A 192 -26.02 19.15 8.95
C ASN A 192 -26.50 17.71 8.82
N SER A 193 -25.83 16.88 8.00
CA SER A 193 -26.19 15.45 7.86
C SER A 193 -26.08 14.71 9.19
N GLN A 194 -25.01 14.94 9.95
CA GLN A 194 -24.84 14.38 11.29
C GLN A 194 -25.95 14.85 12.25
N GLN A 195 -26.27 16.13 12.22
CA GLN A 195 -27.33 16.71 13.05
C GLN A 195 -28.71 16.14 12.70
N GLN A 196 -29.06 16.08 11.40
CA GLN A 196 -30.39 15.65 10.93
C GLN A 196 -30.63 14.16 11.11
N LEU A 197 -29.59 13.35 10.96
CA LEU A 197 -29.68 11.89 11.08
C LEU A 197 -29.40 11.37 12.49
N GLY A 198 -28.64 12.11 13.31
CA GLY A 198 -28.21 11.64 14.62
C GLY A 198 -27.53 10.27 14.55
N ALA A 199 -28.02 9.30 15.29
CA ALA A 199 -27.49 7.92 15.23
C ALA A 199 -27.62 7.26 13.85
N GLY A 200 -28.57 7.70 13.02
CA GLY A 200 -28.77 7.21 11.66
C GLY A 200 -27.61 7.53 10.71
N TYR A 201 -26.80 8.56 10.99
CA TYR A 201 -25.60 8.88 10.21
C TYR A 201 -24.61 7.73 10.16
N ARG A 202 -24.52 6.96 11.25
CA ARG A 202 -23.65 5.79 11.33
C ARG A 202 -24.00 4.71 10.30
N VAL A 203 -25.25 4.62 9.85
CA VAL A 203 -25.65 3.68 8.81
C VAL A 203 -24.91 3.98 7.50
N PHE A 204 -24.86 5.26 7.10
CA PHE A 204 -24.16 5.69 5.88
C PHE A 204 -22.65 5.51 6.01
N HIS A 205 -22.09 5.90 7.14
CA HIS A 205 -20.66 5.76 7.42
C HIS A 205 -20.22 4.27 7.36
N GLN A 206 -20.91 3.39 8.06
CA GLN A 206 -20.56 1.98 8.11
C GLN A 206 -20.83 1.25 6.79
N SER A 207 -21.94 1.55 6.12
CA SER A 207 -22.25 0.93 4.84
C SER A 207 -21.21 1.31 3.79
N ALA A 208 -20.79 2.57 3.76
CA ALA A 208 -19.77 3.04 2.86
C ALA A 208 -18.39 2.41 3.18
N LEU A 209 -17.99 2.41 4.45
CA LEU A 209 -16.74 1.80 4.89
C LEU A 209 -16.68 0.31 4.53
N HIS A 210 -17.70 -0.46 4.86
CA HIS A 210 -17.71 -1.91 4.61
C HIS A 210 -17.69 -2.20 3.10
N ALA A 211 -18.49 -1.49 2.30
CA ALA A 211 -18.54 -1.73 0.87
C ALA A 211 -17.19 -1.48 0.19
N ILE A 212 -16.48 -0.41 0.58
CA ILE A 212 -15.16 -0.11 0.01
C ILE A 212 -14.10 -1.06 0.56
N LEU A 213 -14.13 -1.40 1.85
CA LEU A 213 -13.17 -2.35 2.40
C LEU A 213 -13.32 -3.75 1.81
N ASP A 214 -14.55 -4.20 1.56
CA ASP A 214 -14.79 -5.49 0.92
C ASP A 214 -14.25 -5.48 -0.52
N ASP A 215 -14.48 -4.40 -1.29
CA ASP A 215 -13.92 -4.22 -2.63
C ASP A 215 -12.36 -4.23 -2.62
N ILE A 216 -11.74 -3.53 -1.66
CA ILE A 216 -10.28 -3.51 -1.48
C ILE A 216 -9.75 -4.90 -1.13
N LYS A 217 -10.41 -5.62 -0.22
CA LYS A 217 -10.01 -6.98 0.18
C LYS A 217 -10.10 -7.95 -0.98
N ASP A 218 -11.17 -7.89 -1.76
CA ASP A 218 -11.36 -8.73 -2.94
C ASP A 218 -10.29 -8.45 -4.00
N ASP A 219 -10.02 -7.18 -4.29
CA ASP A 219 -8.97 -6.80 -5.25
C ASP A 219 -7.57 -7.25 -4.81
N LEU A 220 -7.24 -7.14 -3.52
CA LEU A 220 -5.96 -7.58 -2.99
C LEU A 220 -5.85 -9.10 -2.97
N ALA A 221 -6.89 -9.82 -2.56
CA ALA A 221 -6.93 -11.27 -2.57
C ALA A 221 -6.73 -11.82 -4.00
N ASP A 222 -7.49 -11.28 -4.95
CA ASP A 222 -7.34 -11.60 -6.36
C ASP A 222 -5.95 -11.26 -6.92
N PHE A 223 -5.30 -10.23 -6.38
CA PHE A 223 -3.92 -9.86 -6.73
C PHE A 223 -2.87 -10.75 -6.03
N GLY A 224 -3.31 -11.70 -5.19
CA GLY A 224 -2.45 -12.59 -4.40
C GLY A 224 -1.74 -11.85 -3.27
N VAL A 225 -2.40 -10.87 -2.66
CA VAL A 225 -1.93 -10.09 -1.52
C VAL A 225 -2.90 -10.29 -0.37
N THR A 226 -2.38 -10.73 0.77
CA THR A 226 -3.17 -11.05 1.96
C THR A 226 -2.61 -10.33 3.18
N PHE A 227 -3.48 -10.04 4.13
CA PHE A 227 -3.14 -9.40 5.40
C PHE A 227 -3.61 -10.27 6.57
N ASP A 228 -2.80 -10.28 7.62
CA ASP A 228 -3.11 -10.97 8.87
C ASP A 228 -3.95 -10.08 9.79
N GLU A 229 -3.75 -8.75 9.69
CA GLU A 229 -4.46 -7.74 10.50
C GLU A 229 -4.95 -6.57 9.62
N TRP A 230 -6.20 -6.19 9.83
CA TRP A 230 -6.84 -4.97 9.30
C TRP A 230 -7.05 -4.01 10.47
N PHE A 231 -6.03 -3.21 10.75
CA PHE A 231 -6.00 -2.35 11.93
C PHE A 231 -6.86 -1.10 11.75
N SER A 232 -7.88 -0.92 12.59
CA SER A 232 -8.79 0.23 12.56
C SER A 232 -8.20 1.45 13.29
N GLU A 233 -8.10 2.61 12.62
CA GLU A 233 -7.70 3.88 13.24
C GLU A 233 -8.66 4.27 14.38
N ALA A 234 -9.94 4.02 14.22
CA ALA A 234 -10.95 4.34 15.25
C ALA A 234 -10.67 3.63 16.58
N SER A 235 -9.94 2.51 16.57
CA SER A 235 -9.53 1.79 17.78
C SER A 235 -8.44 2.51 18.59
N LEU A 236 -7.80 3.54 18.01
CA LEU A 236 -6.71 4.27 18.67
C LEU A 236 -7.17 5.35 19.64
N THR A 237 -8.45 5.65 19.76
CA THR A 237 -8.93 6.80 20.54
C THR A 237 -8.37 6.83 21.97
N GLU A 238 -8.42 5.71 22.69
CA GLU A 238 -7.85 5.62 24.04
C GLU A 238 -6.32 5.56 24.02
N LYS A 239 -5.72 4.99 22.97
CA LYS A 239 -4.28 4.88 22.82
C LYS A 239 -3.59 6.20 22.51
N ILE A 240 -4.30 7.16 21.92
CA ILE A 240 -3.77 8.51 21.69
C ILE A 240 -3.49 9.18 23.05
N ASP A 241 -4.43 9.11 24.01
CA ASP A 241 -4.22 9.69 25.33
C ASP A 241 -3.08 8.99 26.08
N GLU A 242 -2.93 7.66 25.97
CA GLU A 242 -1.80 6.92 26.53
C GLU A 242 -0.45 7.36 25.94
N ALA A 243 -0.39 7.53 24.63
CA ALA A 243 0.82 7.96 23.92
C ALA A 243 1.23 9.39 24.31
N LEU A 244 0.25 10.30 24.36
CA LEU A 244 0.49 11.69 24.80
C LEU A 244 0.91 11.76 26.26
N ALA A 245 0.27 10.98 27.15
CA ALA A 245 0.66 10.90 28.55
C ALA A 245 2.09 10.38 28.72
N THR A 246 2.49 9.40 27.91
CA THR A 246 3.86 8.86 27.89
C THR A 246 4.88 9.96 27.53
N LEU A 247 4.61 10.74 26.49
CA LEU A 247 5.47 11.85 26.07
C LEU A 247 5.52 12.96 27.13
N ASP A 248 4.39 13.28 27.77
CA ASP A 248 4.30 14.30 28.80
C ASP A 248 5.09 13.92 30.05
N GLN A 249 4.91 12.70 30.57
CA GLN A 249 5.65 12.17 31.72
C GLN A 249 7.16 12.17 31.50
N ARG A 250 7.61 12.06 30.26
CA ARG A 250 9.01 12.11 29.86
C ARG A 250 9.50 13.54 29.59
N GLY A 251 8.63 14.57 29.71
CA GLY A 251 8.96 15.98 29.55
C GLY A 251 9.09 16.46 28.11
N PHE A 252 8.56 15.71 27.13
CA PHE A 252 8.67 16.02 25.72
C PHE A 252 7.44 16.72 25.12
N LEU A 253 6.44 17.07 25.96
CA LEU A 253 5.34 17.95 25.57
C LEU A 253 5.48 19.34 26.21
N TYR A 254 4.95 20.36 25.54
CA TYR A 254 4.79 21.68 26.07
C TYR A 254 3.58 22.40 25.46
N GLU A 255 3.05 23.37 26.19
CA GLU A 255 1.92 24.21 25.71
C GLU A 255 2.45 25.50 25.09
N LYS A 256 1.94 25.85 23.91
CA LYS A 256 2.18 27.12 23.24
C LYS A 256 0.96 27.52 22.41
N ASP A 257 0.51 28.79 22.60
CA ASP A 257 -0.65 29.36 21.90
C ASP A 257 -1.92 28.51 22.03
N GLY A 258 -2.08 27.88 23.23
CA GLY A 258 -3.19 26.97 23.55
C GLY A 258 -3.14 25.60 22.86
N ASN A 259 -2.10 25.30 22.12
CA ASN A 259 -1.87 23.98 21.53
C ASN A 259 -0.82 23.20 22.35
N ILE A 260 -0.92 21.86 22.34
CA ILE A 260 0.11 20.99 22.87
C ILE A 260 1.07 20.61 21.75
N TRP A 261 2.35 20.83 22.00
CA TRP A 261 3.44 20.58 21.06
C TRP A 261 4.35 19.48 21.55
N PHE A 262 4.81 18.64 20.64
CA PHE A 262 5.86 17.65 20.87
C PHE A 262 7.22 18.21 20.42
N LYS A 263 8.22 18.11 21.30
CA LYS A 263 9.61 18.57 21.08
C LYS A 263 10.37 17.65 20.14
N SER A 264 9.88 17.47 18.92
CA SER A 264 10.47 16.54 17.95
C SER A 264 11.86 16.98 17.49
N THR A 265 12.21 18.27 17.63
CA THR A 265 13.55 18.79 17.31
C THR A 265 14.64 18.19 18.19
N GLU A 266 14.32 17.82 19.45
CA GLU A 266 15.28 17.17 20.35
C GLU A 266 15.72 15.78 19.83
N PHE A 267 14.97 15.21 18.88
CA PHE A 267 15.20 13.89 18.27
C PHE A 267 15.50 13.96 16.77
N GLY A 268 15.84 15.15 16.25
CA GLY A 268 16.32 15.31 14.86
C GLY A 268 15.24 15.62 13.82
N ASP A 269 14.00 15.95 14.21
CA ASP A 269 13.03 16.55 13.28
C ASP A 269 13.40 18.03 13.03
N GLU A 270 12.95 18.58 11.91
CA GLU A 270 13.24 19.97 11.51
C GLU A 270 12.56 21.01 12.39
N LYS A 271 11.40 20.69 12.96
CA LYS A 271 10.61 21.57 13.85
C LYS A 271 9.72 20.77 14.77
N ASP A 272 9.35 21.37 15.92
CA ASP A 272 8.36 20.81 16.83
C ASP A 272 6.99 20.69 16.18
N ARG A 273 6.19 19.73 16.66
CA ARG A 273 4.91 19.36 16.04
C ARG A 273 3.75 19.50 17.01
N VAL A 274 2.64 20.07 16.51
CA VAL A 274 1.38 20.09 17.27
C VAL A 274 0.81 18.68 17.31
N VAL A 275 0.51 18.19 18.52
CA VAL A 275 -0.16 16.91 18.76
C VAL A 275 -1.61 17.09 19.20
N LYS A 276 -1.93 18.22 19.90
CA LYS A 276 -3.31 18.55 20.29
C LYS A 276 -3.56 20.03 20.09
N ARG A 277 -4.66 20.38 19.45
CA ARG A 277 -5.06 21.75 19.15
C ARG A 277 -5.78 22.39 20.35
N ARG A 278 -5.85 23.73 20.38
CA ARG A 278 -6.54 24.50 21.42
C ARG A 278 -8.03 24.15 21.60
N ASN A 279 -8.67 23.62 20.58
CA ASN A 279 -10.05 23.16 20.64
C ASN A 279 -10.19 21.74 21.23
N GLY A 280 -9.09 21.14 21.71
CA GLY A 280 -9.04 19.80 22.29
C GLY A 280 -8.87 18.67 21.29
N GLN A 281 -8.96 18.93 19.98
CA GLN A 281 -8.80 17.91 18.94
C GLN A 281 -7.33 17.51 18.78
N THR A 282 -7.06 16.22 18.71
CA THR A 282 -5.75 15.66 18.36
C THR A 282 -5.46 15.84 16.87
N THR A 283 -4.20 15.81 16.52
CA THR A 283 -3.76 15.85 15.12
C THR A 283 -3.57 14.44 14.58
N TYR A 284 -3.50 14.28 13.27
CA TYR A 284 -3.13 12.99 12.64
C TYR A 284 -1.79 12.46 13.18
N PHE A 285 -0.86 13.35 13.47
CA PHE A 285 0.43 12.94 14.02
C PHE A 285 0.30 12.32 15.43
N ALA A 286 -0.66 12.74 16.23
CA ALA A 286 -0.94 12.10 17.52
C ALA A 286 -1.49 10.66 17.33
N SER A 287 -2.31 10.43 16.30
CA SER A 287 -2.76 9.08 15.92
C SER A 287 -1.58 8.21 15.47
N ASP A 288 -0.66 8.74 14.68
CA ASP A 288 0.54 8.03 14.23
C ASP A 288 1.46 7.65 15.38
N ILE A 289 1.65 8.56 16.36
CA ILE A 289 2.42 8.29 17.58
C ILE A 289 1.77 7.12 18.35
N ALA A 290 0.46 7.16 18.55
CA ALA A 290 -0.29 6.12 19.23
C ALA A 290 -0.23 4.78 18.51
N TYR A 291 -0.31 4.81 17.20
CA TYR A 291 -0.24 3.61 16.38
C TYR A 291 1.14 2.94 16.48
N HIS A 292 2.22 3.72 16.37
CA HIS A 292 3.56 3.16 16.51
C HIS A 292 3.84 2.66 17.94
N LEU A 293 3.29 3.34 18.96
CA LEU A 293 3.33 2.82 20.33
C LEU A 293 2.62 1.45 20.43
N ASN A 294 1.44 1.33 19.83
CA ASN A 294 0.71 0.06 19.77
C ASN A 294 1.52 -1.05 19.08
N LYS A 295 2.13 -0.78 17.92
CA LYS A 295 3.01 -1.73 17.23
C LYS A 295 4.16 -2.22 18.15
N LEU A 296 4.84 -1.29 18.80
CA LEU A 296 5.96 -1.60 19.70
C LEU A 296 5.52 -2.42 20.92
N GLN A 297 4.34 -2.15 21.48
CA GLN A 297 3.77 -2.89 22.60
C GLN A 297 3.37 -4.33 22.25
N ARG A 298 3.09 -4.62 20.96
CA ARG A 298 2.79 -5.99 20.48
C ARG A 298 4.01 -6.91 20.40
N GLY A 299 5.21 -6.39 20.75
CA GLY A 299 6.41 -7.20 20.95
C GLY A 299 7.13 -7.58 19.66
N TYR A 300 6.98 -6.85 18.57
CA TYR A 300 7.77 -7.04 17.37
C TYR A 300 9.25 -6.70 17.60
N THR A 301 10.12 -7.48 16.99
CA THR A 301 11.56 -7.20 16.98
C THR A 301 11.89 -6.08 16.01
N ASP A 302 11.23 -6.09 14.85
CA ASP A 302 11.40 -5.12 13.77
C ASP A 302 10.02 -4.72 13.22
N LEU A 303 9.89 -3.47 12.79
CA LEU A 303 8.75 -2.90 12.10
C LEU A 303 9.19 -2.45 10.72
N ILE A 304 8.43 -2.77 9.70
CA ILE A 304 8.69 -2.33 8.32
C ILE A 304 7.42 -1.65 7.81
N ASP A 305 7.52 -0.35 7.55
CA ASP A 305 6.45 0.43 6.95
C ASP A 305 6.80 0.74 5.49
N ILE A 306 5.88 0.47 4.57
CA ILE A 306 6.06 0.74 3.14
C ILE A 306 5.16 1.89 2.74
N TRP A 307 5.76 3.04 2.49
CA TRP A 307 5.08 4.30 2.21
C TRP A 307 5.32 4.79 0.78
N GLY A 308 4.42 5.63 0.29
CA GLY A 308 4.67 6.42 -0.92
C GLY A 308 5.84 7.38 -0.71
N SER A 309 6.57 7.66 -1.77
CA SER A 309 7.77 8.52 -1.72
C SER A 309 7.49 9.96 -1.28
N ASP A 310 6.26 10.43 -1.45
CA ASP A 310 5.76 11.72 -0.95
C ASP A 310 5.78 11.83 0.58
N HIS A 311 5.83 10.71 1.31
CA HIS A 311 5.95 10.67 2.77
C HIS A 311 7.38 10.71 3.31
N HIS A 312 8.42 10.89 2.45
CA HIS A 312 9.83 10.91 2.87
C HIS A 312 10.10 11.83 4.09
N GLY A 313 9.57 13.06 4.06
CA GLY A 313 9.74 14.03 5.15
C GLY A 313 9.02 13.68 6.46
N TYR A 314 8.24 12.59 6.47
CA TYR A 314 7.51 12.15 7.65
C TYR A 314 8.28 11.15 8.51
N ILE A 315 9.31 10.51 7.95
CA ILE A 315 10.09 9.44 8.60
C ILE A 315 10.78 9.94 9.87
N SER A 316 11.43 11.12 9.81
CA SER A 316 12.12 11.72 10.96
C SER A 316 11.18 11.97 12.13
N ARG A 317 9.95 12.42 11.86
CA ARG A 317 8.93 12.70 12.89
C ARG A 317 8.51 11.45 13.64
N VAL A 318 8.24 10.37 12.91
CA VAL A 318 7.81 9.10 13.51
C VAL A 318 8.94 8.50 14.33
N LYS A 319 10.16 8.50 13.80
CA LYS A 319 11.34 8.04 14.54
C LYS A 319 11.61 8.86 15.80
N ALA A 320 11.49 10.18 15.70
CA ALA A 320 11.58 11.07 16.87
C ALA A 320 10.57 10.70 17.96
N ALA A 321 9.33 10.42 17.59
CA ALA A 321 8.30 10.01 18.53
C ALA A 321 8.61 8.66 19.19
N ILE A 322 9.10 7.69 18.43
CA ILE A 322 9.50 6.37 18.94
C ILE A 322 10.61 6.52 20.00
N ASP A 323 11.68 7.29 19.69
CA ASP A 323 12.77 7.53 20.62
C ASP A 323 12.30 8.32 21.87
N ALA A 324 11.45 9.32 21.69
CA ALA A 324 10.87 10.08 22.79
C ALA A 324 10.01 9.23 23.73
N MET A 325 9.30 8.23 23.19
CA MET A 325 8.54 7.27 23.99
C MET A 325 9.42 6.24 24.72
N GLY A 326 10.76 6.25 24.46
CA GLY A 326 11.72 5.37 25.13
C GLY A 326 11.98 4.04 24.41
N TYR A 327 11.59 3.93 23.18
CA TYR A 327 11.91 2.79 22.32
C TYR A 327 13.06 3.14 21.37
N ASP A 328 13.70 2.14 20.78
CA ASP A 328 14.75 2.33 19.78
C ASP A 328 14.13 2.49 18.38
N SER A 329 14.24 3.66 17.81
CA SER A 329 13.70 3.96 16.46
C SER A 329 14.38 3.17 15.33
N LYS A 330 15.51 2.52 15.60
CA LYS A 330 16.15 1.59 14.65
C LYS A 330 15.31 0.35 14.39
N LYS A 331 14.36 0.04 15.28
CA LYS A 331 13.38 -1.04 15.05
C LYS A 331 12.45 -0.72 13.87
N LEU A 332 12.25 0.56 13.54
CA LEU A 332 11.44 0.97 12.39
C LEU A 332 12.31 1.17 11.15
N THR A 333 12.04 0.38 10.12
CA THR A 333 12.54 0.57 8.76
C THR A 333 11.41 1.07 7.88
N VAL A 334 11.58 2.22 7.24
CA VAL A 334 10.62 2.74 6.26
C VAL A 334 11.18 2.52 4.87
N LEU A 335 10.42 1.81 4.04
CA LEU A 335 10.74 1.58 2.63
C LEU A 335 9.84 2.48 1.77
N LEU A 336 10.45 3.32 0.96
CA LEU A 336 9.73 4.25 0.10
C LEU A 336 9.51 3.63 -1.28
N VAL A 337 8.28 3.77 -1.79
CA VAL A 337 7.89 3.29 -3.10
C VAL A 337 7.52 4.47 -3.99
N GLN A 338 8.22 4.59 -5.12
CA GLN A 338 7.99 5.64 -6.12
C GLN A 338 6.73 5.40 -6.95
N PHE A 339 6.25 6.46 -7.59
CA PHE A 339 5.08 6.45 -8.44
C PHE A 339 5.23 5.54 -9.67
N VAL A 340 4.10 5.18 -10.26
CA VAL A 340 3.98 4.40 -11.48
C VAL A 340 3.25 5.24 -12.51
N SER A 341 3.82 5.34 -13.71
CA SER A 341 3.14 5.87 -14.89
C SER A 341 2.77 4.72 -15.82
N LEU A 342 1.55 4.72 -16.34
CA LEU A 342 1.12 3.75 -17.35
C LEU A 342 1.38 4.31 -18.75
N TRP A 343 1.87 3.45 -19.64
CA TRP A 343 2.18 3.79 -21.04
C TRP A 343 1.49 2.85 -21.98
N ARG A 344 0.96 3.36 -23.08
CA ARG A 344 0.33 2.60 -24.16
C ARG A 344 0.63 3.27 -25.51
N GLY A 345 1.11 2.50 -26.50
CA GLY A 345 1.47 3.03 -27.81
C GLY A 345 2.56 4.10 -27.77
N GLY A 346 3.40 4.12 -26.75
CA GLY A 346 4.42 5.15 -26.55
C GLY A 346 3.90 6.46 -25.94
N GLU A 347 2.62 6.51 -25.55
CA GLU A 347 1.99 7.66 -24.88
C GLU A 347 1.61 7.33 -23.43
N MET A 348 1.75 8.33 -22.56
CA MET A 348 1.37 8.18 -21.16
C MET A 348 -0.15 8.17 -21.01
N VAL A 349 -0.70 7.13 -20.39
CA VAL A 349 -2.12 7.04 -20.04
C VAL A 349 -2.41 8.05 -18.94
N GLN A 350 -3.25 9.03 -19.23
CA GLN A 350 -3.61 10.04 -18.22
C GLN A 350 -4.43 9.43 -17.08
N MET A 351 -3.94 9.58 -15.87
CA MET A 351 -4.63 9.20 -14.65
C MET A 351 -5.08 10.47 -13.92
N SER A 352 -6.37 10.74 -13.92
CA SER A 352 -6.93 11.91 -13.23
C SER A 352 -7.79 11.47 -12.06
N SER A 353 -7.26 11.60 -10.85
CA SER A 353 -8.02 11.38 -9.62
C SER A 353 -9.19 12.37 -9.41
N ARG A 354 -9.10 13.56 -10.05
CA ARG A 354 -10.10 14.62 -9.91
C ARG A 354 -11.33 14.44 -10.80
N SER A 355 -11.22 13.70 -11.90
CA SER A 355 -12.35 13.39 -12.80
C SER A 355 -13.02 12.06 -12.46
N GLY A 356 -12.55 11.32 -11.47
CA GLY A 356 -13.03 9.96 -11.16
C GLY A 356 -12.58 8.91 -12.19
N GLN A 357 -11.72 9.27 -13.13
CA GLN A 357 -11.17 8.39 -14.15
C GLN A 357 -9.71 8.06 -13.83
N PHE A 358 -9.49 7.12 -12.96
CA PHE A 358 -8.19 6.49 -12.76
C PHE A 358 -8.27 5.02 -13.16
N VAL A 359 -7.16 4.49 -13.68
CA VAL A 359 -7.07 3.06 -13.97
C VAL A 359 -6.99 2.32 -12.64
N THR A 360 -7.95 1.44 -12.39
CA THR A 360 -7.98 0.64 -11.16
C THR A 360 -6.94 -0.47 -11.22
N LEU A 361 -6.53 -0.98 -10.06
CA LEU A 361 -5.71 -2.18 -9.99
C LEU A 361 -6.41 -3.36 -10.67
N ARG A 362 -7.73 -3.45 -10.51
CA ARG A 362 -8.59 -4.46 -11.15
C ARG A 362 -8.52 -4.41 -12.66
N ASP A 363 -8.59 -3.21 -13.25
CA ASP A 363 -8.51 -3.03 -14.70
C ASP A 363 -7.13 -3.44 -15.23
N LEU A 364 -6.06 -3.00 -14.56
CA LEU A 364 -4.70 -3.41 -14.91
C LEU A 364 -4.55 -4.94 -14.88
N ARG A 365 -5.01 -5.59 -13.81
CA ARG A 365 -4.95 -7.05 -13.67
C ARG A 365 -5.72 -7.79 -14.76
N LYS A 366 -6.91 -7.30 -15.12
CA LYS A 366 -7.71 -7.87 -16.22
C LYS A 366 -7.01 -7.75 -17.57
N GLU A 367 -6.27 -6.67 -17.79
CA GLU A 367 -5.59 -6.41 -19.05
C GLU A 367 -4.28 -7.20 -19.17
N VAL A 368 -3.39 -7.14 -18.16
CA VAL A 368 -2.04 -7.73 -18.28
C VAL A 368 -1.87 -9.05 -17.52
N GLY A 369 -2.81 -9.43 -16.69
CA GLY A 369 -2.73 -10.58 -15.77
C GLY A 369 -1.92 -10.30 -14.50
N ASN A 370 -2.17 -11.11 -13.45
CA ASN A 370 -1.53 -10.94 -12.14
C ASN A 370 -0.02 -11.09 -12.17
N ASP A 371 0.49 -12.11 -12.89
CA ASP A 371 1.92 -12.41 -12.96
C ASP A 371 2.70 -11.24 -13.55
N ALA A 372 2.22 -10.71 -14.69
CA ALA A 372 2.85 -9.57 -15.35
C ALA A 372 2.78 -8.32 -14.46
N ALA A 373 1.58 -7.99 -13.93
CA ALA A 373 1.42 -6.81 -13.08
C ALA A 373 2.37 -6.86 -11.87
N ARG A 374 2.41 -7.99 -11.13
CA ARG A 374 3.28 -8.15 -9.95
C ARG A 374 4.75 -8.09 -10.31
N PHE A 375 5.17 -8.77 -11.38
CA PHE A 375 6.57 -8.80 -11.81
C PHE A 375 7.07 -7.42 -12.19
N TYR A 376 6.32 -6.69 -13.03
CA TYR A 376 6.71 -5.34 -13.46
C TYR A 376 6.81 -4.36 -12.30
N TYR A 377 5.94 -4.48 -11.29
CA TYR A 377 6.00 -3.64 -10.09
C TYR A 377 7.25 -3.84 -9.24
N VAL A 378 7.80 -5.07 -9.19
CA VAL A 378 8.98 -5.39 -8.37
C VAL A 378 10.28 -5.50 -9.16
N MET A 379 10.22 -5.41 -10.49
CA MET A 379 11.37 -5.52 -11.38
C MET A 379 12.38 -4.39 -11.18
N ARG A 380 11.94 -3.23 -10.72
CA ARG A 380 12.77 -2.06 -10.42
C ARG A 380 12.89 -1.86 -8.92
N LYS A 381 13.98 -1.21 -8.48
CA LYS A 381 14.12 -0.80 -7.09
C LYS A 381 12.95 0.09 -6.66
N SER A 382 12.58 0.01 -5.39
CA SER A 382 11.41 0.76 -4.87
C SER A 382 11.53 2.28 -5.07
N GLU A 383 12.76 2.82 -4.95
CA GLU A 383 13.03 4.25 -5.09
C GLU A 383 13.07 4.72 -6.55
N GLN A 384 13.00 3.81 -7.51
CA GLN A 384 12.97 4.16 -8.94
C GLN A 384 11.54 4.31 -9.43
N HIS A 385 11.29 5.32 -10.24
CA HIS A 385 10.05 5.46 -10.99
C HIS A 385 9.85 4.28 -11.95
N ILE A 386 8.60 3.86 -12.15
CA ILE A 386 8.24 2.83 -13.13
C ILE A 386 7.38 3.44 -14.22
N ASP A 387 7.87 3.34 -15.46
CA ASP A 387 7.07 3.46 -16.66
C ASP A 387 6.55 2.06 -17.01
N PHE A 388 5.29 1.80 -16.70
CA PHE A 388 4.65 0.51 -16.91
C PHE A 388 4.07 0.49 -18.32
N ASP A 389 4.77 -0.18 -19.23
CA ASP A 389 4.35 -0.37 -20.62
C ASP A 389 3.33 -1.52 -20.72
N LEU A 390 2.08 -1.16 -20.98
CA LEU A 390 0.96 -2.11 -21.08
C LEU A 390 1.11 -3.02 -22.30
N ASP A 391 1.56 -2.48 -23.43
CA ASP A 391 1.72 -3.26 -24.67
C ASP A 391 2.84 -4.30 -24.53
N LEU A 392 3.95 -3.88 -23.89
CA LEU A 392 5.04 -4.81 -23.58
C LEU A 392 4.58 -5.91 -22.60
N ALA A 393 3.80 -5.54 -21.58
CA ALA A 393 3.35 -6.48 -20.55
C ALA A 393 2.47 -7.61 -21.08
N VAL A 394 1.70 -7.38 -22.15
CA VAL A 394 0.87 -8.42 -22.80
C VAL A 394 1.57 -9.10 -23.97
N SER A 395 2.73 -8.61 -24.41
CA SER A 395 3.41 -9.12 -25.60
C SER A 395 3.98 -10.53 -25.37
N GLN A 396 3.88 -11.37 -26.40
CA GLN A 396 4.47 -12.71 -26.43
C GLN A 396 5.86 -12.68 -27.11
N SER A 397 6.72 -11.79 -26.65
CA SER A 397 8.06 -11.60 -27.21
C SER A 397 9.16 -11.86 -26.16
N LYS A 398 10.39 -12.04 -26.62
CA LYS A 398 11.58 -12.15 -25.74
C LYS A 398 11.86 -10.90 -24.93
N ASP A 399 11.31 -9.76 -25.35
CA ASP A 399 11.48 -8.47 -24.67
C ASP A 399 10.56 -8.36 -23.44
N ASN A 400 9.48 -9.17 -23.39
CA ASN A 400 8.67 -9.33 -22.19
C ASN A 400 9.31 -10.36 -21.25
N ALA A 401 9.93 -9.88 -20.18
CA ALA A 401 10.66 -10.71 -19.22
C ALA A 401 9.77 -11.79 -18.58
N VAL A 402 8.51 -11.48 -18.27
CA VAL A 402 7.55 -12.47 -17.69
C VAL A 402 7.26 -13.58 -18.67
N TYR A 403 6.91 -13.22 -19.90
CA TYR A 403 6.66 -14.21 -20.95
C TYR A 403 7.89 -15.09 -21.20
N TYR A 404 9.07 -14.50 -21.22
CA TYR A 404 10.31 -15.23 -21.45
C TYR A 404 10.58 -16.27 -20.35
N ILE A 405 10.39 -15.91 -19.09
CA ILE A 405 10.53 -16.84 -17.95
C ILE A 405 9.47 -17.95 -18.02
N GLN A 406 8.21 -17.59 -18.24
CA GLN A 406 7.11 -18.56 -18.37
C GLN A 406 7.31 -19.51 -19.55
N TYR A 407 7.79 -18.99 -20.68
CA TYR A 407 8.11 -19.80 -21.86
C TYR A 407 9.23 -20.80 -21.58
N ALA A 408 10.31 -20.37 -20.90
CA ALA A 408 11.40 -21.26 -20.51
C ALA A 408 10.90 -22.40 -19.62
N HIS A 409 10.11 -22.08 -18.60
CA HIS A 409 9.50 -23.07 -17.70
C HIS A 409 8.60 -24.06 -18.45
N ALA A 410 7.69 -23.56 -19.29
CA ALA A 410 6.79 -24.39 -20.08
C ALA A 410 7.57 -25.33 -21.04
N ARG A 411 8.66 -24.81 -21.64
CA ARG A 411 9.50 -25.60 -22.56
C ARG A 411 10.24 -26.73 -21.84
N VAL A 412 10.81 -26.47 -20.66
CA VAL A 412 11.45 -27.51 -19.83
C VAL A 412 10.44 -28.59 -19.45
N ASN A 413 9.27 -28.21 -18.96
CA ASN A 413 8.21 -29.19 -18.63
C ASN A 413 7.76 -30.01 -19.84
N SER A 414 7.63 -29.38 -21.02
CA SER A 414 7.29 -30.10 -22.26
C SER A 414 8.35 -31.12 -22.64
N ILE A 415 9.65 -30.82 -22.48
CA ILE A 415 10.75 -31.75 -22.74
C ILE A 415 10.68 -32.92 -21.77
N LEU A 416 10.49 -32.68 -20.49
CA LEU A 416 10.39 -33.71 -19.45
C LEU A 416 9.20 -34.65 -19.71
N ASN A 417 8.03 -34.09 -20.07
CA ASN A 417 6.85 -34.89 -20.40
C ASN A 417 7.06 -35.75 -21.63
N ARG A 418 7.66 -35.23 -22.70
CA ARG A 418 8.00 -36.00 -23.91
C ARG A 418 9.00 -37.12 -23.63
N ALA A 419 9.99 -36.88 -22.76
CA ALA A 419 10.93 -37.91 -22.33
C ALA A 419 10.17 -39.05 -21.63
N LYS A 420 9.28 -38.71 -20.69
CA LYS A 420 8.43 -39.66 -19.98
C LYS A 420 7.54 -40.48 -20.93
N GLU A 421 6.88 -39.84 -21.90
CA GLU A 421 6.03 -40.48 -22.90
C GLU A 421 6.82 -41.50 -23.77
N LYS A 422 8.10 -41.21 -24.05
CA LYS A 422 9.01 -42.08 -24.79
C LYS A 422 9.72 -43.14 -23.95
N GLY A 423 9.37 -43.24 -22.66
CA GLY A 423 10.03 -44.17 -21.73
C GLY A 423 11.50 -43.85 -21.45
N ILE A 424 11.93 -42.60 -21.74
CA ILE A 424 13.29 -42.15 -21.43
C ILE A 424 13.36 -41.82 -19.96
N THR A 425 14.17 -42.57 -19.23
CA THR A 425 14.51 -42.31 -17.84
C THR A 425 15.88 -41.66 -17.76
N PHE A 426 16.07 -40.72 -16.89
CA PHE A 426 17.36 -40.13 -16.56
C PHE A 426 17.54 -40.12 -15.04
N ASP A 427 18.78 -40.31 -14.61
CA ASP A 427 19.15 -40.09 -13.21
C ASP A 427 20.17 -38.94 -13.11
N VAL A 428 20.22 -38.34 -11.91
CA VAL A 428 21.05 -37.15 -11.67
C VAL A 428 22.53 -37.45 -11.77
N ALA A 429 22.95 -38.67 -11.38
CA ALA A 429 24.35 -39.06 -11.41
C ALA A 429 24.86 -39.15 -12.87
N SER A 430 24.03 -39.75 -13.76
CA SER A 430 24.31 -39.78 -15.21
C SER A 430 24.29 -38.39 -15.84
N ALA A 431 23.35 -37.54 -15.41
CA ALA A 431 23.27 -36.15 -15.89
C ALA A 431 24.53 -35.33 -15.51
N ARG A 432 25.12 -35.58 -14.33
CA ARG A 432 26.36 -34.95 -13.88
C ARG A 432 27.55 -35.26 -14.82
N GLN A 433 27.67 -36.47 -15.31
CA GLN A 433 28.76 -36.85 -16.20
C GLN A 433 28.74 -36.10 -17.54
N VAL A 434 27.56 -35.70 -18.00
CA VAL A 434 27.40 -34.94 -19.26
C VAL A 434 27.26 -33.41 -19.02
N ALA A 435 27.12 -32.95 -17.78
CA ALA A 435 26.98 -31.54 -17.47
C ALA A 435 28.18 -30.68 -17.90
N ASN A 436 29.38 -31.28 -17.89
CA ASN A 436 30.61 -30.64 -18.39
C ASN A 436 30.56 -30.37 -19.92
N LEU A 437 29.70 -31.06 -20.68
CA LEU A 437 29.50 -30.78 -22.09
C LEU A 437 28.67 -29.53 -22.36
N LEU A 438 27.83 -29.11 -21.40
CA LEU A 438 26.99 -27.92 -21.51
C LEU A 438 27.74 -26.60 -21.28
N VAL A 439 28.95 -26.67 -20.71
CA VAL A 439 29.80 -25.49 -20.44
C VAL A 439 30.59 -25.08 -21.71
N LEU A 440 30.63 -25.92 -22.74
CA LEU A 440 31.39 -25.66 -23.94
C LEU A 440 30.63 -24.89 -25.04
N GLU A 441 29.34 -24.62 -24.84
CA GLU A 441 28.47 -23.94 -25.83
C GLU A 441 28.07 -22.51 -25.43
N THR A 442 28.65 -21.91 -24.41
CA THR A 442 28.52 -20.51 -24.05
C THR A 442 29.88 -19.83 -24.19
#